data_243b49030e41f676b1b0e76e181a5042
#
_entry.id   243b49030e41f676b1b0e76e181a5042
#
_cell.length_a   1.000
_cell.length_b   1.000
_cell.length_c   1.000
_cell.angle_alpha   90.00
_cell.angle_beta   90.00
_cell.angle_gamma   90.00
#
_symmetry.space_group_name_H-M   'P 1'
#
loop_
_entity.id
_entity.type
_entity.pdbx_description
1 polymer ?
#
loop_
_entity_poly.entity_id
_entity_poly.type
_entity_poly.pdbx_seq_one_letter_code
_entity_poly.pdbx_strand_id
1 'polypeptide(L)'
;MSVSTTLSTSTSLDLGPARALSCRECGHEIPLAPEFACPECFGPLEVAYDFVGVTRERIEAGPKSIWRYASLLPVPSDVTRHPNTEPGLTRLVRADRLGKEIGLKNLWLKDDTGNPTHSFKDRVVAVALAAARELGFSVLACPSTGNLANAVAAAAARAGWRSVVLIPKSLELAKIQMTAVYGGTLIAVDGNYDDVNRLATELAAEEEDWAFVNVNVRPYYAEGSKTLGFEVAEQLGWRLPEQIVVPVASGSQLTKVDKAFRELGTLGLVEPTPYKVFGAQATGCSPVSTAFAEGTDVVRPVRPDTIARSLAIGNPADGPYVLDTVRRTGGAVTDVSDAEVVDAIRLLARTEGIFAETAGGVTLACTRKLIESGQLDPDADTVLLITGDGLKTLDAVAGHVGPTATVSTSTAEVRRALQG
;
A
#
# COMPACT_ATOMS: atom_id res chain seq x y z
N MET A 1 -43.00 4.57 41.34
CA MET A 1 -41.64 4.38 40.85
C MET A 1 -41.72 4.03 39.36
N SER A 2 -41.46 5.01 38.51
CA SER A 2 -41.50 4.82 37.04
C SER A 2 -40.12 4.42 36.59
N VAL A 3 -39.98 3.20 36.06
CA VAL A 3 -38.74 2.71 35.47
C VAL A 3 -38.67 3.29 34.05
N SER A 4 -37.79 4.28 33.89
CA SER A 4 -37.47 4.84 32.59
C SER A 4 -36.60 3.84 31.86
N THR A 5 -37.16 3.12 30.89
CA THR A 5 -36.42 2.25 29.96
C THR A 5 -35.76 3.17 28.93
N THR A 6 -34.48 3.46 29.09
CA THR A 6 -33.66 4.07 28.07
C THR A 6 -33.53 3.07 26.91
N LEU A 7 -34.26 3.33 25.84
CA LEU A 7 -34.05 2.68 24.55
C LEU A 7 -32.64 3.05 24.08
N SER A 8 -31.68 2.11 24.18
CA SER A 8 -30.42 2.15 23.47
C SER A 8 -30.76 2.08 21.99
N THR A 9 -30.67 3.18 21.29
CA THR A 9 -30.67 3.19 19.82
C THR A 9 -29.38 2.49 19.38
N SER A 10 -29.46 1.20 19.08
CA SER A 10 -28.39 0.53 18.35
C SER A 10 -28.28 1.23 16.99
N THR A 11 -27.30 2.11 16.83
CA THR A 11 -26.91 2.61 15.52
C THR A 11 -26.52 1.40 14.70
N SER A 12 -27.28 1.11 13.66
CA SER A 12 -26.96 0.03 12.73
C SER A 12 -25.59 0.30 12.10
N LEU A 13 -24.73 -0.72 12.07
CA LEU A 13 -23.42 -0.67 11.43
C LEU A 13 -23.58 -0.21 9.96
N ASP A 14 -22.92 0.91 9.61
CA ASP A 14 -22.92 1.45 8.24
C ASP A 14 -21.51 1.41 7.67
N LEU A 15 -21.25 0.41 6.83
CA LEU A 15 -20.01 0.28 6.05
C LEU A 15 -20.31 0.38 4.55
N GLY A 16 -21.26 1.24 4.18
CA GLY A 16 -21.59 1.55 2.79
C GLY A 16 -22.03 0.31 2.02
N PRO A 17 -21.40 0.03 0.87
CA PRO A 17 -21.76 -1.11 0.04
C PRO A 17 -21.27 -2.45 0.58
N ALA A 18 -20.49 -2.48 1.68
CA ALA A 18 -20.01 -3.73 2.27
C ALA A 18 -21.17 -4.53 2.85
N ARG A 19 -21.29 -5.80 2.45
CA ARG A 19 -22.39 -6.69 2.81
C ARG A 19 -22.03 -7.72 3.85
N ALA A 20 -20.84 -8.32 3.69
CA ALA A 20 -20.35 -9.43 4.53
C ALA A 20 -18.83 -9.49 4.49
N LEU A 21 -18.25 -10.31 5.35
CA LEU A 21 -16.90 -10.82 5.19
C LEU A 21 -16.97 -12.22 4.57
N SER A 22 -16.28 -12.44 3.46
CA SER A 22 -16.24 -13.72 2.75
C SER A 22 -14.86 -14.34 2.82
N CYS A 23 -14.80 -15.63 3.10
CA CYS A 23 -13.54 -16.38 3.14
C CYS A 23 -12.98 -16.59 1.72
N ARG A 24 -11.73 -16.28 1.52
CA ARG A 24 -11.05 -16.45 0.23
C ARG A 24 -10.79 -17.92 -0.13
N GLU A 25 -10.79 -18.84 0.87
CA GLU A 25 -10.53 -20.26 0.68
C GLU A 25 -11.81 -21.08 0.47
N CYS A 26 -12.77 -20.98 1.40
CA CYS A 26 -13.96 -21.84 1.38
C CYS A 26 -15.25 -21.10 0.95
N GLY A 27 -15.20 -19.78 0.76
CA GLY A 27 -16.37 -18.98 0.38
C GLY A 27 -17.40 -18.76 1.50
N HIS A 28 -17.11 -19.24 2.74
CA HIS A 28 -18.02 -19.01 3.87
C HIS A 28 -18.16 -17.52 4.16
N GLU A 29 -19.39 -17.04 4.36
CA GLU A 29 -19.68 -15.64 4.67
C GLU A 29 -20.10 -15.47 6.11
N ILE A 30 -19.59 -14.43 6.76
CA ILE A 30 -20.00 -14.00 8.10
C ILE A 30 -20.46 -12.54 8.05
N PRO A 31 -21.27 -12.09 9.02
CA PRO A 31 -21.60 -10.66 9.17
C PRO A 31 -20.34 -9.79 9.25
N LEU A 32 -20.48 -8.51 8.90
CA LEU A 32 -19.41 -7.52 9.10
C LEU A 32 -19.06 -7.44 10.59
N ALA A 33 -17.80 -7.74 10.91
CA ALA A 33 -17.28 -7.81 12.27
C ALA A 33 -15.77 -7.52 12.28
N PRO A 34 -15.13 -7.27 13.44
CA PRO A 34 -13.69 -7.11 13.54
C PRO A 34 -12.96 -8.47 13.51
N GLU A 35 -13.20 -9.21 12.44
CA GLU A 35 -12.65 -10.55 12.21
C GLU A 35 -11.74 -10.56 10.98
N PHE A 36 -10.67 -11.35 11.02
CA PHE A 36 -9.72 -11.46 9.91
C PHE A 36 -9.55 -12.89 9.39
N ALA A 37 -10.00 -13.88 10.16
CA ALA A 37 -9.92 -15.29 9.82
C ALA A 37 -11.29 -15.95 9.81
N CYS A 38 -11.50 -16.87 8.88
CA CYS A 38 -12.73 -17.64 8.76
C CYS A 38 -12.90 -18.58 9.97
N PRO A 39 -14.07 -18.65 10.62
CA PRO A 39 -14.29 -19.56 11.71
C PRO A 39 -14.31 -21.02 11.30
N GLU A 40 -14.58 -21.35 10.01
CA GLU A 40 -14.67 -22.71 9.49
C GLU A 40 -13.32 -23.31 9.07
N CYS A 41 -12.48 -22.51 8.37
CA CYS A 41 -11.24 -23.04 7.78
C CYS A 41 -9.99 -22.23 8.11
N PHE A 42 -10.12 -21.19 8.92
CA PHE A 42 -9.05 -20.24 9.28
C PHE A 42 -8.44 -19.46 8.09
N GLY A 43 -9.03 -19.58 6.91
CA GLY A 43 -8.63 -18.80 5.73
C GLY A 43 -8.87 -17.29 5.92
N PRO A 44 -8.16 -16.42 5.19
CA PRO A 44 -8.31 -14.99 5.33
C PRO A 44 -9.66 -14.51 4.81
N LEU A 45 -10.25 -13.56 5.54
CA LEU A 45 -11.50 -12.91 5.18
C LEU A 45 -11.27 -11.70 4.28
N GLU A 46 -12.22 -11.46 3.39
CA GLU A 46 -12.26 -10.33 2.48
C GLU A 46 -13.65 -9.69 2.48
N VAL A 47 -13.73 -8.37 2.27
CA VAL A 47 -15.03 -7.68 2.20
C VAL A 47 -15.75 -8.04 0.91
N ALA A 48 -16.99 -8.52 1.06
CA ALA A 48 -17.96 -8.73 -0.02
C ALA A 48 -18.89 -7.52 -0.12
N TYR A 49 -19.33 -7.20 -1.34
CA TYR A 49 -20.08 -5.99 -1.62
C TYR A 49 -21.37 -6.23 -2.39
N ASP A 50 -22.35 -5.35 -2.14
CA ASP A 50 -23.50 -5.13 -3.00
C ASP A 50 -23.44 -3.69 -3.53
N PHE A 51 -22.91 -3.51 -4.72
CA PHE A 51 -22.77 -2.20 -5.32
C PHE A 51 -24.08 -1.70 -5.94
N VAL A 52 -24.51 -0.50 -5.56
CA VAL A 52 -25.75 0.09 -6.07
C VAL A 52 -25.50 1.51 -6.59
N GLY A 53 -25.90 1.77 -7.83
CA GLY A 53 -25.93 3.12 -8.41
C GLY A 53 -24.55 3.78 -8.53
N VAL A 54 -23.51 3.00 -8.70
CA VAL A 54 -22.15 3.51 -8.95
C VAL A 54 -22.05 3.93 -10.41
N THR A 55 -21.68 5.17 -10.67
CA THR A 55 -21.46 5.70 -12.03
C THR A 55 -20.19 6.55 -12.07
N ARG A 56 -19.60 6.74 -13.25
CA ARG A 56 -18.42 7.58 -13.45
C ARG A 56 -18.69 9.01 -13.02
N GLU A 57 -19.83 9.56 -13.39
CA GLU A 57 -20.21 10.95 -13.08
C GLU A 57 -20.29 11.19 -11.56
N ARG A 58 -20.80 10.21 -10.80
CA ARG A 58 -20.84 10.30 -9.34
C ARG A 58 -19.46 10.26 -8.72
N ILE A 59 -18.57 9.42 -9.24
CA ILE A 59 -17.17 9.33 -8.79
C ILE A 59 -16.46 10.64 -9.11
N GLU A 60 -16.55 11.14 -10.35
CA GLU A 60 -15.90 12.37 -10.80
C GLU A 60 -16.38 13.63 -10.05
N ALA A 61 -17.65 13.65 -9.65
CA ALA A 61 -18.22 14.72 -8.81
C ALA A 61 -17.76 14.66 -7.34
N GLY A 62 -17.13 13.57 -6.92
CA GLY A 62 -16.63 13.37 -5.55
C GLY A 62 -15.41 14.25 -5.19
N PRO A 63 -14.98 14.22 -3.92
CA PRO A 63 -13.83 15.00 -3.45
C PRO A 63 -12.52 14.58 -4.12
N LYS A 64 -11.50 15.43 -4.03
CA LYS A 64 -10.17 15.17 -4.57
C LYS A 64 -9.33 14.30 -3.60
N SER A 65 -9.87 13.14 -3.23
CA SER A 65 -9.24 12.15 -2.34
C SER A 65 -9.83 10.77 -2.60
N ILE A 66 -9.42 9.75 -1.83
CA ILE A 66 -10.01 8.40 -1.92
C ILE A 66 -11.51 8.38 -1.64
N TRP A 67 -12.04 9.37 -0.94
CA TRP A 67 -13.46 9.43 -0.57
C TRP A 67 -14.40 9.59 -1.77
N ARG A 68 -13.88 9.96 -2.95
CA ARG A 68 -14.65 9.92 -4.19
C ARG A 68 -15.09 8.50 -4.58
N TYR A 69 -14.37 7.48 -4.10
CA TYR A 69 -14.67 6.07 -4.29
C TYR A 69 -15.40 5.44 -3.10
N ALA A 70 -15.99 6.22 -2.21
CA ALA A 70 -16.68 5.71 -1.01
C ALA A 70 -17.76 4.67 -1.34
N SER A 71 -18.45 4.82 -2.48
CA SER A 71 -19.42 3.84 -2.98
C SER A 71 -18.83 2.48 -3.41
N LEU A 72 -17.49 2.35 -3.37
CA LEU A 72 -16.73 1.13 -3.69
C LEU A 72 -15.90 0.63 -2.50
N LEU A 73 -16.03 1.26 -1.33
CA LEU A 73 -15.22 1.02 -0.14
C LEU A 73 -16.09 0.67 1.07
N PRO A 74 -15.54 -0.06 2.06
CA PRO A 74 -16.25 -0.39 3.30
C PRO A 74 -16.18 0.78 4.29
N VAL A 75 -16.83 1.87 3.94
CA VAL A 75 -16.85 3.12 4.73
C VAL A 75 -18.28 3.64 4.83
N PRO A 76 -18.61 4.48 5.83
CA PRO A 76 -19.94 5.01 5.99
C PRO A 76 -20.51 5.63 4.73
N SER A 77 -21.81 5.43 4.49
CA SER A 77 -22.55 6.05 3.39
C SER A 77 -22.65 7.57 3.58
N ASP A 78 -22.70 8.03 4.82
CA ASP A 78 -22.69 9.45 5.19
C ASP A 78 -21.26 10.00 5.14
N VAL A 79 -20.99 10.86 4.16
CA VAL A 79 -19.66 11.48 3.97
C VAL A 79 -19.19 12.33 5.15
N THR A 80 -20.09 12.82 5.99
CA THR A 80 -19.74 13.58 7.19
C THR A 80 -19.10 12.73 8.28
N ARG A 81 -19.26 11.41 8.19
CA ARG A 81 -18.67 10.42 9.08
C ARG A 81 -17.30 9.93 8.62
N HIS A 82 -16.84 10.32 7.41
CA HIS A 82 -15.49 9.97 6.96
C HIS A 82 -14.44 10.65 7.85
N PRO A 83 -13.31 9.97 8.10
CA PRO A 83 -12.19 10.61 8.79
C PRO A 83 -11.73 11.88 8.06
N ASN A 84 -11.37 12.91 8.82
CA ASN A 84 -10.85 14.15 8.28
C ASN A 84 -9.40 13.96 7.81
N THR A 85 -9.18 12.99 6.92
CA THR A 85 -7.92 12.73 6.22
C THR A 85 -8.24 12.65 4.73
N GLU A 86 -7.37 13.16 3.88
CA GLU A 86 -7.60 13.26 2.45
C GLU A 86 -6.45 12.63 1.65
N PRO A 87 -6.17 11.33 1.82
CA PRO A 87 -5.19 10.64 0.99
C PRO A 87 -5.74 10.37 -0.40
N GLY A 88 -4.85 10.10 -1.31
CA GLY A 88 -5.19 9.68 -2.67
C GLY A 88 -5.44 10.81 -3.65
N LEU A 89 -6.00 10.45 -4.78
CA LEU A 89 -6.02 11.21 -6.02
C LEU A 89 -4.64 11.82 -6.36
N THR A 90 -3.62 11.04 -6.10
CA THR A 90 -2.23 11.38 -6.36
C THR A 90 -1.95 11.41 -7.87
N ARG A 91 -0.82 11.96 -8.25
CA ARG A 91 -0.50 12.16 -9.66
C ARG A 91 -0.33 10.84 -10.41
N LEU A 92 -0.85 10.77 -11.63
CA LEU A 92 -0.45 9.81 -12.65
C LEU A 92 0.42 10.57 -13.67
N VAL A 93 1.72 10.32 -13.65
CA VAL A 93 2.72 11.09 -14.41
C VAL A 93 3.12 10.32 -15.65
N ARG A 94 3.01 10.93 -16.83
CA ARG A 94 3.61 10.40 -18.06
C ARG A 94 5.13 10.53 -17.95
N ALA A 95 5.86 9.42 -18.08
CA ALA A 95 7.29 9.34 -17.83
C ALA A 95 8.09 9.10 -19.14
N ASP A 96 8.03 10.07 -20.06
CA ASP A 96 8.62 9.92 -21.40
C ASP A 96 10.15 9.84 -21.39
N ARG A 97 10.82 10.57 -20.48
CA ARG A 97 12.30 10.52 -20.39
C ARG A 97 12.78 9.19 -19.83
N LEU A 98 12.13 8.73 -18.75
CA LEU A 98 12.42 7.43 -18.17
C LEU A 98 12.07 6.32 -19.17
N GLY A 99 10.90 6.39 -19.80
CA GLY A 99 10.45 5.42 -20.80
C GLY A 99 11.45 5.27 -21.95
N LYS A 100 11.96 6.38 -22.48
CA LYS A 100 13.01 6.37 -23.52
C LYS A 100 14.30 5.69 -23.04
N GLU A 101 14.69 5.92 -21.77
CA GLU A 101 15.91 5.36 -21.20
C GLU A 101 15.83 3.85 -20.97
N ILE A 102 14.66 3.33 -20.59
CA ILE A 102 14.46 1.90 -20.32
C ILE A 102 13.79 1.14 -21.46
N GLY A 103 13.41 1.82 -22.54
CA GLY A 103 12.83 1.18 -23.73
C GLY A 103 11.32 0.97 -23.69
N LEU A 104 10.56 1.71 -22.85
CA LEU A 104 9.08 1.69 -22.82
C LEU A 104 8.51 2.91 -23.54
N LYS A 105 7.59 2.70 -24.47
CA LYS A 105 6.97 3.80 -25.25
C LYS A 105 5.87 4.53 -24.47
N ASN A 106 5.12 3.80 -23.64
CA ASN A 106 3.93 4.30 -22.97
C ASN A 106 4.02 4.07 -21.45
N LEU A 107 4.96 4.77 -20.80
CA LEU A 107 5.22 4.63 -19.38
C LEU A 107 4.49 5.69 -18.54
N TRP A 108 3.84 5.25 -17.49
CA TRP A 108 3.16 6.06 -16.49
C TRP A 108 3.63 5.71 -15.09
N LEU A 109 3.74 6.70 -14.23
CA LEU A 109 4.09 6.54 -12.81
C LEU A 109 2.90 6.96 -11.96
N LYS A 110 2.34 6.05 -11.18
CA LYS A 110 1.38 6.38 -10.13
C LYS A 110 2.16 6.79 -8.89
N ASP A 111 2.24 8.09 -8.66
CA ASP A 111 3.14 8.72 -7.70
C ASP A 111 2.45 9.01 -6.37
N ASP A 112 2.59 8.09 -5.42
CA ASP A 112 2.04 8.20 -4.05
C ASP A 112 2.96 8.92 -3.05
N THR A 113 4.07 9.53 -3.50
CA THR A 113 4.93 10.37 -2.65
C THR A 113 4.18 11.60 -2.10
N GLY A 114 3.14 12.06 -2.80
CA GLY A 114 2.31 13.20 -2.42
C GLY A 114 1.23 12.95 -1.38
N ASN A 115 1.09 11.75 -0.84
CA ASN A 115 0.15 11.46 0.24
C ASN A 115 0.53 12.19 1.56
N PRO A 116 -0.40 12.37 2.52
CA PRO A 116 -0.18 13.15 3.75
C PRO A 116 1.05 12.77 4.56
N THR A 117 1.37 11.47 4.66
CA THR A 117 2.60 10.99 5.32
C THR A 117 3.61 10.41 4.32
N HIS A 118 3.51 10.86 3.06
CA HIS A 118 4.45 10.53 1.99
C HIS A 118 4.52 9.04 1.62
N SER A 119 3.40 8.31 1.77
CA SER A 119 3.31 6.94 1.26
C SER A 119 1.86 6.48 1.03
N PHE A 120 1.68 5.41 0.26
CA PHE A 120 0.37 4.82 0.00
C PHE A 120 -0.35 4.32 1.26
N LYS A 121 0.38 4.15 2.39
CA LYS A 121 -0.21 3.69 3.66
C LYS A 121 -1.32 4.60 4.18
N ASP A 122 -1.30 5.87 3.82
CA ASP A 122 -2.38 6.80 4.17
C ASP A 122 -3.75 6.35 3.63
N ARG A 123 -3.79 5.72 2.46
CA ARG A 123 -5.03 5.21 1.83
C ARG A 123 -5.68 4.10 2.67
N VAL A 124 -4.89 3.08 2.97
CA VAL A 124 -5.35 1.89 3.71
C VAL A 124 -5.70 2.22 5.16
N VAL A 125 -4.94 3.12 5.78
CA VAL A 125 -5.20 3.56 7.16
C VAL A 125 -6.47 4.42 7.25
N ALA A 126 -6.74 5.28 6.27
CA ALA A 126 -7.96 6.08 6.25
C ALA A 126 -9.22 5.19 6.17
N VAL A 127 -9.21 4.16 5.33
CA VAL A 127 -10.31 3.19 5.24
C VAL A 127 -10.43 2.37 6.53
N ALA A 128 -9.29 1.90 7.10
CA ALA A 128 -9.29 1.19 8.38
C ALA A 128 -9.86 2.04 9.52
N LEU A 129 -9.51 3.32 9.59
CA LEU A 129 -10.02 4.25 10.60
C LEU A 129 -11.54 4.47 10.46
N ALA A 130 -12.03 4.62 9.20
CA ALA A 130 -13.46 4.74 8.95
C ALA A 130 -14.22 3.49 9.42
N ALA A 131 -13.74 2.30 9.05
CA ALA A 131 -14.35 1.04 9.48
C ALA A 131 -14.24 0.83 11.00
N ALA A 132 -13.09 1.14 11.60
CA ALA A 132 -12.88 1.01 13.04
C ALA A 132 -13.88 1.85 13.86
N ARG A 133 -14.20 3.06 13.38
CA ARG A 133 -15.22 3.92 14.03
C ARG A 133 -16.60 3.27 14.02
N GLU A 134 -17.00 2.71 12.90
CA GLU A 134 -18.27 2.01 12.75
C GLU A 134 -18.34 0.74 13.60
N LEU A 135 -17.23 0.01 13.70
CA LEU A 135 -17.11 -1.18 14.52
C LEU A 135 -17.01 -0.90 16.02
N GLY A 136 -17.03 0.38 16.45
CA GLY A 136 -17.07 0.77 17.85
C GLY A 136 -15.72 0.88 18.54
N PHE A 137 -14.62 0.83 17.81
CA PHE A 137 -13.28 1.04 18.36
C PHE A 137 -13.01 2.52 18.71
N SER A 138 -12.09 2.75 19.64
CA SER A 138 -11.68 4.09 20.09
C SER A 138 -10.18 4.34 19.97
N VAL A 139 -9.37 3.32 19.74
CA VAL A 139 -7.92 3.38 19.61
C VAL A 139 -7.49 2.77 18.29
N LEU A 140 -6.63 3.48 17.53
CA LEU A 140 -6.01 2.96 16.32
C LEU A 140 -4.62 2.44 16.66
N ALA A 141 -4.33 1.18 16.36
CA ALA A 141 -3.08 0.53 16.74
C ALA A 141 -2.39 -0.20 15.59
N CYS A 142 -1.08 -0.34 15.65
CA CYS A 142 -0.32 -1.20 14.77
C CYS A 142 1.05 -1.60 15.34
N PRO A 143 1.56 -2.80 15.01
CA PRO A 143 2.98 -3.16 15.10
C PRO A 143 3.68 -2.71 13.81
N SER A 144 4.44 -1.62 13.84
CA SER A 144 5.12 -1.16 12.62
C SER A 144 6.25 -0.18 12.91
N THR A 145 7.29 -0.26 12.12
CA THR A 145 8.51 0.57 12.22
C THR A 145 8.65 1.61 11.10
N GLY A 146 7.65 1.74 10.21
CA GLY A 146 7.79 2.56 8.99
C GLY A 146 6.51 3.25 8.57
N ASN A 147 6.23 3.18 7.27
CA ASN A 147 5.11 3.90 6.63
C ASN A 147 3.75 3.66 7.30
N LEU A 148 3.47 2.44 7.76
CA LEU A 148 2.23 2.13 8.45
C LEU A 148 2.14 2.87 9.80
N ALA A 149 3.21 2.88 10.60
CA ALA A 149 3.27 3.58 11.88
C ALA A 149 3.01 5.09 11.71
N ASN A 150 3.66 5.72 10.70
CA ASN A 150 3.47 7.13 10.41
C ASN A 150 2.01 7.44 10.03
N ALA A 151 1.43 6.62 9.14
CA ALA A 151 0.05 6.81 8.69
C ALA A 151 -0.97 6.63 9.82
N VAL A 152 -0.78 5.62 10.69
CA VAL A 152 -1.65 5.38 11.87
C VAL A 152 -1.58 6.55 12.84
N ALA A 153 -0.37 6.99 13.21
CA ALA A 153 -0.21 8.09 14.15
C ALA A 153 -0.77 9.41 13.60
N ALA A 154 -0.51 9.72 12.33
CA ALA A 154 -0.99 10.93 11.67
C ALA A 154 -2.52 10.94 11.51
N ALA A 155 -3.11 9.83 11.04
CA ALA A 155 -4.55 9.72 10.85
C ALA A 155 -5.31 9.81 12.17
N ALA A 156 -4.83 9.14 13.22
CA ALA A 156 -5.40 9.21 14.55
C ALA A 156 -5.32 10.64 15.12
N ALA A 157 -4.15 11.29 15.04
CA ALA A 157 -3.98 12.66 15.49
C ALA A 157 -4.94 13.63 14.80
N ARG A 158 -5.08 13.54 13.47
CA ARG A 158 -5.99 14.39 12.69
C ARG A 158 -7.46 14.12 13.02
N ALA A 159 -7.81 12.89 13.32
CA ALA A 159 -9.17 12.49 13.71
C ALA A 159 -9.52 12.74 15.20
N GLY A 160 -8.56 13.18 16.01
CA GLY A 160 -8.72 13.32 17.44
C GLY A 160 -8.83 11.98 18.20
N TRP A 161 -8.24 10.92 17.62
CA TRP A 161 -8.22 9.58 18.19
C TRP A 161 -6.91 9.29 18.92
N ARG A 162 -6.97 8.36 19.85
CA ARG A 162 -5.76 7.77 20.43
C ARG A 162 -5.09 6.85 19.40
N SER A 163 -3.76 6.86 19.36
CA SER A 163 -2.99 5.85 18.63
C SER A 163 -2.00 5.14 19.53
N VAL A 164 -1.80 3.84 19.27
CA VAL A 164 -0.80 3.01 19.91
C VAL A 164 0.03 2.32 18.85
N VAL A 165 1.33 2.60 18.85
CA VAL A 165 2.28 2.00 17.89
C VAL A 165 3.31 1.20 18.67
N LEU A 166 3.44 -0.09 18.35
CA LEU A 166 4.44 -0.98 18.95
C LEU A 166 5.64 -1.10 18.01
N ILE A 167 6.84 -0.89 18.55
CA ILE A 167 8.11 -0.96 17.79
C ILE A 167 9.14 -1.81 18.54
N PRO A 168 10.09 -2.45 17.85
CA PRO A 168 11.29 -2.99 18.50
C PRO A 168 12.12 -1.87 19.14
N LYS A 169 12.65 -2.12 20.33
CA LYS A 169 13.52 -1.17 21.06
C LYS A 169 14.80 -0.77 20.28
N SER A 170 15.25 -1.63 19.36
CA SER A 170 16.40 -1.41 18.51
C SER A 170 16.14 -0.55 17.27
N LEU A 171 14.94 0.05 17.13
CA LEU A 171 14.59 0.87 15.98
C LEU A 171 15.43 2.15 15.91
N GLU A 172 15.80 2.55 14.70
CA GLU A 172 16.60 3.74 14.44
C GLU A 172 15.86 5.02 14.87
N LEU A 173 16.59 5.97 15.47
CA LEU A 173 16.05 7.20 16.06
C LEU A 173 15.20 8.01 15.08
N ALA A 174 15.62 8.13 13.83
CA ALA A 174 14.88 8.87 12.80
C ALA A 174 13.46 8.29 12.58
N LYS A 175 13.33 6.97 12.55
CA LYS A 175 12.02 6.29 12.40
C LYS A 175 11.14 6.48 13.62
N ILE A 176 11.72 6.44 14.83
CA ILE A 176 11.02 6.76 16.07
C ILE A 176 10.46 8.18 16.02
N GLN A 177 11.30 9.17 15.64
CA GLN A 177 10.92 10.58 15.56
C GLN A 177 9.80 10.84 14.55
N MET A 178 9.87 10.20 13.37
CA MET A 178 8.85 10.33 12.32
C MET A 178 7.46 9.86 12.74
N THR A 179 7.37 9.00 13.75
CA THR A 179 6.09 8.52 14.32
C THR A 179 5.72 9.31 15.57
N ALA A 180 6.66 9.51 16.50
CA ALA A 180 6.43 10.16 17.78
C ALA A 180 5.99 11.63 17.66
N VAL A 181 6.38 12.33 16.58
CA VAL A 181 6.01 13.74 16.34
C VAL A 181 4.50 14.00 16.31
N TYR A 182 3.70 12.98 15.98
CA TYR A 182 2.24 13.07 15.97
C TYR A 182 1.59 12.98 17.35
N GLY A 183 2.37 12.77 18.43
CA GLY A 183 1.88 12.80 19.82
C GLY A 183 1.11 11.56 20.28
N GLY A 184 1.07 10.49 19.48
CA GLY A 184 0.47 9.21 19.87
C GLY A 184 1.34 8.43 20.86
N THR A 185 0.82 7.35 21.41
CA THR A 185 1.55 6.43 22.30
C THR A 185 2.45 5.52 21.46
N LEU A 186 3.77 5.64 21.63
CA LEU A 186 4.77 4.79 20.98
C LEU A 186 5.45 3.93 22.04
N ILE A 187 5.31 2.62 21.93
CA ILE A 187 5.84 1.65 22.90
C ILE A 187 7.00 0.87 22.29
N ALA A 188 8.18 1.00 22.89
CA ALA A 188 9.36 0.23 22.52
C ALA A 188 9.37 -1.10 23.26
N VAL A 189 9.27 -2.19 22.52
CA VAL A 189 9.26 -3.58 23.00
C VAL A 189 10.69 -4.13 23.00
N ASP A 190 11.10 -4.75 24.09
CA ASP A 190 12.40 -5.42 24.19
C ASP A 190 12.33 -6.81 23.53
N GLY A 191 12.41 -6.81 22.21
CA GLY A 191 12.26 -7.95 21.33
C GLY A 191 12.51 -7.56 19.88
N ASN A 192 12.43 -8.56 19.00
CA ASN A 192 12.51 -8.35 17.54
C ASN A 192 11.13 -8.03 16.93
N TYR A 193 11.07 -7.86 15.60
CA TYR A 193 9.82 -7.53 14.91
C TYR A 193 8.75 -8.63 15.02
N ASP A 194 9.16 -9.91 15.06
CA ASP A 194 8.21 -11.03 15.20
C ASP A 194 7.60 -11.06 16.61
N ASP A 195 8.39 -10.72 17.65
CA ASP A 195 7.89 -10.56 19.01
C ASP A 195 6.86 -9.44 19.11
N VAL A 196 7.11 -8.31 18.42
CA VAL A 196 6.17 -7.18 18.37
C VAL A 196 4.86 -7.55 17.65
N ASN A 197 4.94 -8.30 16.55
CA ASN A 197 3.75 -8.77 15.82
C ASN A 197 2.93 -9.77 16.64
N ARG A 198 3.59 -10.71 17.33
CA ARG A 198 2.93 -11.67 18.22
C ARG A 198 2.20 -10.92 19.35
N LEU A 199 2.89 -10.00 20.03
CA LEU A 199 2.30 -9.17 21.10
C LEU A 199 1.08 -8.35 20.59
N ALA A 200 1.17 -7.79 19.38
CA ALA A 200 0.04 -7.07 18.79
C ALA A 200 -1.18 -7.97 18.53
N THR A 201 -0.95 -9.24 18.17
CA THR A 201 -2.03 -10.21 17.96
C THR A 201 -2.67 -10.61 19.29
N GLU A 202 -1.88 -10.79 20.34
CA GLU A 202 -2.37 -11.05 21.70
C GLU A 202 -3.21 -9.86 22.23
N LEU A 203 -2.67 -8.63 22.11
CA LEU A 203 -3.38 -7.41 22.51
C LEU A 203 -4.68 -7.18 21.70
N ALA A 204 -4.70 -7.52 20.43
CA ALA A 204 -5.90 -7.41 19.59
C ALA A 204 -7.04 -8.33 20.06
N ALA A 205 -6.71 -9.41 20.77
CA ALA A 205 -7.70 -10.31 21.39
C ALA A 205 -8.12 -9.90 22.79
N GLU A 206 -7.30 -9.11 23.50
CA GLU A 206 -7.53 -8.72 24.90
C GLU A 206 -8.14 -7.30 25.01
N GLU A 207 -7.78 -6.37 24.11
CA GLU A 207 -8.19 -4.97 24.15
C GLU A 207 -9.40 -4.73 23.23
N GLU A 208 -10.58 -4.79 23.77
CA GLU A 208 -11.85 -4.73 23.03
C GLU A 208 -12.05 -3.42 22.25
N ASP A 209 -11.42 -2.31 22.68
CA ASP A 209 -11.55 -0.99 22.05
C ASP A 209 -10.38 -0.61 21.13
N TRP A 210 -9.43 -1.54 20.86
CA TRP A 210 -8.26 -1.30 20.02
C TRP A 210 -8.40 -1.91 18.62
N ALA A 211 -8.40 -1.05 17.60
CA ALA A 211 -8.32 -1.47 16.20
C ALA A 211 -6.86 -1.61 15.76
N PHE A 212 -6.33 -2.82 15.77
CA PHE A 212 -5.06 -3.14 15.15
C PHE A 212 -5.27 -3.26 13.63
N VAL A 213 -4.85 -2.22 12.87
CA VAL A 213 -5.20 -2.05 11.46
C VAL A 213 -4.81 -3.23 10.56
N ASN A 214 -3.74 -3.94 10.91
CA ASN A 214 -3.23 -5.10 10.17
C ASN A 214 -3.55 -6.45 10.84
N VAL A 215 -4.41 -6.48 11.87
CA VAL A 215 -4.88 -7.68 12.57
C VAL A 215 -6.42 -7.72 12.50
N ASN A 216 -7.12 -7.27 13.53
CA ASN A 216 -8.57 -7.44 13.65
C ASN A 216 -9.41 -6.60 12.66
N VAL A 217 -8.88 -5.51 12.10
CA VAL A 217 -9.54 -4.76 11.01
C VAL A 217 -8.85 -4.91 9.66
N ARG A 218 -7.99 -5.93 9.50
CA ARG A 218 -7.24 -6.20 8.27
C ARG A 218 -8.09 -6.32 7.00
N PRO A 219 -9.28 -6.97 6.97
CA PRO A 219 -10.11 -7.03 5.77
C PRO A 219 -10.47 -5.64 5.24
N TYR A 220 -10.85 -4.72 6.11
CA TYR A 220 -11.22 -3.35 5.75
C TYR A 220 -10.00 -2.52 5.35
N TYR A 221 -8.91 -2.62 6.12
CA TYR A 221 -7.62 -1.99 5.80
C TYR A 221 -7.16 -2.33 4.39
N ALA A 222 -7.20 -3.59 4.01
CA ALA A 222 -6.74 -4.04 2.69
C ALA A 222 -7.52 -3.38 1.54
N GLU A 223 -8.82 -3.13 1.69
CA GLU A 223 -9.68 -2.53 0.68
C GLU A 223 -9.25 -1.11 0.28
N GLY A 224 -8.57 -0.37 1.17
CA GLY A 224 -8.01 0.94 0.83
C GLY A 224 -7.00 0.91 -0.32
N SER A 225 -6.34 -0.23 -0.55
CA SER A 225 -5.40 -0.42 -1.67
C SER A 225 -6.12 -0.43 -3.04
N LYS A 226 -7.43 -0.75 -3.11
CA LYS A 226 -8.20 -0.68 -4.35
C LYS A 226 -8.19 0.72 -4.97
N THR A 227 -8.08 1.76 -4.13
CA THR A 227 -8.09 3.15 -4.59
C THR A 227 -6.94 3.48 -5.54
N LEU A 228 -5.81 2.77 -5.47
CA LEU A 228 -4.75 2.87 -6.48
C LEU A 228 -5.23 2.41 -7.86
N GLY A 229 -5.88 1.26 -7.93
CA GLY A 229 -6.44 0.75 -9.19
C GLY A 229 -7.56 1.63 -9.73
N PHE A 230 -8.46 2.10 -8.87
CA PHE A 230 -9.53 3.02 -9.26
C PHE A 230 -8.98 4.32 -9.84
N GLU A 231 -8.01 4.95 -9.18
CA GLU A 231 -7.38 6.18 -9.65
C GLU A 231 -6.61 5.98 -10.95
N VAL A 232 -5.88 4.87 -11.08
CA VAL A 232 -5.17 4.54 -12.34
C VAL A 232 -6.18 4.48 -13.49
N ALA A 233 -7.28 3.75 -13.33
CA ALA A 233 -8.28 3.62 -14.38
C ALA A 233 -8.96 4.96 -14.71
N GLU A 234 -9.38 5.73 -13.70
CA GLU A 234 -9.98 7.06 -13.89
C GLU A 234 -9.03 8.03 -14.58
N GLN A 235 -7.78 8.12 -14.12
CA GLN A 235 -6.78 9.06 -14.64
C GLN A 235 -6.27 8.69 -16.03
N LEU A 236 -6.40 7.41 -16.43
CA LEU A 236 -6.21 6.97 -17.82
C LEU A 236 -7.43 7.21 -18.72
N GLY A 237 -8.47 7.91 -18.23
CA GLY A 237 -9.71 8.17 -18.98
C GLY A 237 -10.68 6.99 -18.97
N TRP A 238 -10.82 6.32 -17.82
CA TRP A 238 -11.69 5.17 -17.60
C TRP A 238 -11.33 3.96 -18.48
N ARG A 239 -10.04 3.67 -18.55
CA ARG A 239 -9.51 2.45 -19.18
C ARG A 239 -8.47 1.79 -18.28
N LEU A 240 -8.31 0.48 -18.44
CA LEU A 240 -7.27 -0.25 -17.73
C LEU A 240 -5.92 -0.08 -18.45
N PRO A 241 -4.79 -0.04 -17.71
CA PRO A 241 -3.48 -0.18 -18.33
C PRO A 241 -3.31 -1.61 -18.84
N GLU A 242 -2.55 -1.80 -19.91
CA GLU A 242 -2.24 -3.14 -20.43
C GLU A 242 -1.28 -3.90 -19.49
N GLN A 243 -0.45 -3.16 -18.76
CA GLN A 243 0.52 -3.70 -17.82
C GLN A 243 0.64 -2.82 -16.57
N ILE A 244 0.74 -3.46 -15.39
CA ILE A 244 0.99 -2.75 -14.14
C ILE A 244 2.04 -3.48 -13.31
N VAL A 245 3.03 -2.75 -12.78
CA VAL A 245 4.08 -3.30 -11.91
C VAL A 245 3.88 -2.79 -10.50
N VAL A 246 3.76 -3.72 -9.55
CA VAL A 246 3.39 -3.47 -8.15
C VAL A 246 4.46 -4.02 -7.22
N PRO A 247 4.99 -3.23 -6.26
CA PRO A 247 5.90 -3.75 -5.26
C PRO A 247 5.18 -4.69 -4.30
N VAL A 248 5.82 -5.83 -3.99
CA VAL A 248 5.23 -6.90 -3.18
C VAL A 248 5.94 -7.01 -1.84
N ALA A 249 5.21 -6.66 -0.77
CA ALA A 249 5.55 -6.96 0.61
C ALA A 249 4.69 -8.15 1.09
N SER A 250 3.54 -7.91 1.75
CA SER A 250 2.56 -8.94 2.11
C SER A 250 1.78 -9.49 0.92
N GLY A 251 1.73 -8.75 -0.21
CA GLY A 251 0.95 -9.07 -1.40
C GLY A 251 -0.40 -8.36 -1.51
N SER A 252 -0.93 -7.85 -0.40
CA SER A 252 -2.26 -7.24 -0.36
C SER A 252 -2.47 -6.12 -1.38
N GLN A 253 -1.49 -5.23 -1.58
CA GLN A 253 -1.60 -4.14 -2.55
C GLN A 253 -1.83 -4.64 -3.98
N LEU A 254 -1.05 -5.63 -4.41
CA LEU A 254 -1.14 -6.20 -5.75
C LEU A 254 -2.52 -6.87 -5.97
N THR A 255 -2.96 -7.70 -5.03
CA THR A 255 -4.25 -8.40 -5.14
C THR A 255 -5.44 -7.47 -5.10
N LYS A 256 -5.33 -6.32 -4.39
CA LYS A 256 -6.41 -5.32 -4.32
C LYS A 256 -6.43 -4.39 -5.53
N VAL A 257 -5.30 -4.13 -6.18
CA VAL A 257 -5.29 -3.45 -7.49
C VAL A 257 -5.99 -4.30 -8.54
N ASP A 258 -5.71 -5.60 -8.59
CA ASP A 258 -6.44 -6.54 -9.45
C ASP A 258 -7.93 -6.59 -9.12
N LYS A 259 -8.30 -6.67 -7.83
CA LYS A 259 -9.70 -6.62 -7.39
C LYS A 259 -10.38 -5.35 -7.88
N ALA A 260 -9.72 -4.19 -7.78
CA ALA A 260 -10.25 -2.92 -8.26
C ALA A 260 -10.55 -2.96 -9.76
N PHE A 261 -9.65 -3.47 -10.58
CA PHE A 261 -9.85 -3.58 -12.03
C PHE A 261 -11.02 -4.50 -12.38
N ARG A 262 -11.15 -5.64 -11.69
CA ARG A 262 -12.27 -6.56 -11.87
C ARG A 262 -13.60 -5.94 -11.44
N GLU A 263 -13.65 -5.23 -10.32
CA GLU A 263 -14.86 -4.52 -9.86
C GLU A 263 -15.29 -3.45 -10.85
N LEU A 264 -14.36 -2.62 -11.36
CA LEU A 264 -14.66 -1.61 -12.38
C LEU A 264 -15.22 -2.22 -13.67
N GLY A 265 -14.67 -3.34 -14.13
CA GLY A 265 -15.16 -4.09 -15.29
C GLY A 265 -16.55 -4.67 -15.06
N THR A 266 -16.78 -5.31 -13.90
CA THR A 266 -18.08 -5.90 -13.53
C THR A 266 -19.19 -4.84 -13.45
N LEU A 267 -18.85 -3.63 -12.98
CA LEU A 267 -19.76 -2.50 -12.88
C LEU A 267 -19.95 -1.75 -14.22
N GLY A 268 -19.26 -2.14 -15.29
CA GLY A 268 -19.31 -1.45 -16.57
C GLY A 268 -18.71 -0.04 -16.54
N LEU A 269 -17.90 0.26 -15.54
CA LEU A 269 -17.20 1.56 -15.44
C LEU A 269 -15.97 1.64 -16.36
N VAL A 270 -15.44 0.52 -16.77
CA VAL A 270 -14.38 0.38 -17.77
C VAL A 270 -14.71 -0.76 -18.72
N GLU A 271 -14.21 -0.70 -19.94
CA GLU A 271 -14.26 -1.85 -20.84
C GLU A 271 -13.38 -2.97 -20.26
N PRO A 272 -13.86 -4.21 -20.21
CA PRO A 272 -13.11 -5.36 -19.68
C PRO A 272 -12.01 -5.81 -20.66
N THR A 273 -10.92 -5.06 -20.73
CA THR A 273 -9.76 -5.39 -21.56
C THR A 273 -8.76 -6.26 -20.79
N PRO A 274 -8.04 -7.17 -21.45
CA PRO A 274 -6.97 -7.92 -20.85
C PRO A 274 -5.87 -7.01 -20.28
N TYR A 275 -5.36 -7.33 -19.11
CA TYR A 275 -4.22 -6.64 -18.49
C TYR A 275 -3.30 -7.66 -17.82
N LYS A 276 -2.03 -7.29 -17.66
CA LYS A 276 -1.02 -8.10 -16.96
C LYS A 276 -0.59 -7.42 -15.66
N VAL A 277 -0.52 -8.18 -14.58
CA VAL A 277 -0.04 -7.71 -13.28
C VAL A 277 1.32 -8.33 -12.99
N PHE A 278 2.30 -7.49 -12.71
CA PHE A 278 3.67 -7.90 -12.37
C PHE A 278 3.99 -7.56 -10.92
N GLY A 279 4.62 -8.51 -10.23
CA GLY A 279 5.10 -8.32 -8.87
C GLY A 279 6.60 -8.01 -8.83
N ALA A 280 6.99 -7.09 -7.94
CA ALA A 280 8.38 -6.68 -7.78
C ALA A 280 8.85 -6.89 -6.33
N GLN A 281 9.95 -7.63 -6.14
CA GLN A 281 10.58 -7.89 -4.83
C GLN A 281 12.08 -7.54 -4.85
N ALA A 282 12.69 -7.47 -3.67
CA ALA A 282 14.15 -7.39 -3.53
C ALA A 282 14.70 -8.79 -3.27
N THR A 283 15.81 -9.16 -3.88
CA THR A 283 16.44 -10.50 -3.78
C THR A 283 16.67 -10.94 -2.33
N GLY A 284 17.05 -10.01 -1.45
CA GLY A 284 17.21 -10.29 -0.01
C GLY A 284 15.90 -10.59 0.73
N CYS A 285 14.73 -10.46 0.07
CA CYS A 285 13.41 -10.86 0.59
C CYS A 285 12.43 -11.09 -0.57
N SER A 286 12.58 -12.21 -1.28
CA SER A 286 11.83 -12.52 -2.51
C SER A 286 11.09 -13.86 -2.48
N PRO A 287 10.34 -14.21 -1.40
CA PRO A 287 9.72 -15.53 -1.30
C PRO A 287 8.69 -15.80 -2.41
N VAL A 288 7.98 -14.77 -2.89
CA VAL A 288 6.97 -14.92 -3.96
C VAL A 288 7.65 -15.05 -5.32
N SER A 289 8.71 -14.28 -5.60
CA SER A 289 9.51 -14.39 -6.82
C SER A 289 10.14 -15.78 -6.93
N THR A 290 10.69 -16.29 -5.82
CA THR A 290 11.25 -17.67 -5.75
C THR A 290 10.18 -18.70 -6.07
N ALA A 291 9.02 -18.65 -5.42
CA ALA A 291 7.93 -19.60 -5.67
C ALA A 291 7.41 -19.53 -7.12
N PHE A 292 7.34 -18.31 -7.70
CA PHE A 292 6.95 -18.12 -9.10
C PHE A 292 7.95 -18.75 -10.05
N ALA A 293 9.26 -18.55 -9.84
CA ALA A 293 10.34 -19.12 -10.66
C ALA A 293 10.41 -20.65 -10.55
N GLU A 294 10.14 -21.21 -9.37
CA GLU A 294 10.07 -22.65 -9.13
C GLU A 294 8.77 -23.29 -9.69
N GLY A 295 7.79 -22.50 -10.12
CA GLY A 295 6.49 -22.99 -10.62
C GLY A 295 5.62 -23.62 -9.51
N THR A 296 5.85 -23.29 -8.23
CA THR A 296 5.10 -23.80 -7.09
C THR A 296 4.08 -22.81 -6.57
N ASP A 297 3.01 -23.30 -5.92
CA ASP A 297 2.03 -22.47 -5.21
C ASP A 297 2.42 -22.22 -3.75
N VAL A 298 3.47 -22.90 -3.28
CA VAL A 298 3.93 -22.83 -1.89
C VAL A 298 4.96 -21.72 -1.74
N VAL A 299 4.56 -20.63 -1.10
CA VAL A 299 5.46 -19.53 -0.74
C VAL A 299 6.16 -19.87 0.58
N ARG A 300 7.45 -20.23 0.51
CA ARG A 300 8.23 -20.57 1.70
C ARG A 300 8.73 -19.32 2.41
N PRO A 301 8.58 -19.23 3.74
CA PRO A 301 9.13 -18.13 4.51
C PRO A 301 10.64 -17.99 4.35
N VAL A 302 11.11 -16.73 4.28
CA VAL A 302 12.55 -16.37 4.23
C VAL A 302 12.89 -15.39 5.34
N ARG A 303 14.16 -15.34 5.75
CA ARG A 303 14.64 -14.29 6.65
C ARG A 303 15.04 -13.08 5.80
N PRO A 304 14.41 -11.91 5.99
CA PRO A 304 14.72 -10.73 5.20
C PRO A 304 16.13 -10.17 5.46
N ASP A 305 16.84 -9.84 4.35
CA ASP A 305 18.13 -9.14 4.38
C ASP A 305 18.22 -8.20 3.16
N THR A 306 17.64 -7.00 3.26
CA THR A 306 17.59 -6.02 2.18
C THR A 306 17.42 -4.61 2.73
N ILE A 307 17.90 -3.60 1.98
CA ILE A 307 17.63 -2.19 2.25
C ILE A 307 16.16 -1.79 2.01
N ALA A 308 15.43 -2.57 1.21
CA ALA A 308 14.01 -2.34 0.92
C ALA A 308 13.11 -2.76 2.11
N ARG A 309 13.32 -2.16 3.27
CA ARG A 309 12.71 -2.55 4.54
C ARG A 309 11.19 -2.51 4.54
N SER A 310 10.56 -1.63 3.77
CA SER A 310 9.09 -1.59 3.62
C SER A 310 8.52 -2.80 2.86
N LEU A 311 9.36 -3.53 2.13
CA LEU A 311 9.04 -4.77 1.42
C LEU A 311 9.56 -6.03 2.15
N ALA A 312 10.29 -5.89 3.24
CA ALA A 312 10.98 -6.98 3.95
C ALA A 312 10.01 -7.83 4.80
N ILE A 313 9.02 -8.45 4.16
CA ILE A 313 8.07 -9.38 4.76
C ILE A 313 8.41 -10.79 4.28
N GLY A 314 9.13 -11.53 5.13
CA GLY A 314 9.63 -12.86 4.78
C GLY A 314 8.55 -13.95 4.70
N ASN A 315 7.40 -13.76 5.37
CA ASN A 315 6.23 -14.63 5.29
C ASN A 315 5.00 -13.82 4.82
N PRO A 316 4.86 -13.60 3.51
CA PRO A 316 3.79 -12.77 2.96
C PRO A 316 2.43 -13.48 3.04
N ALA A 317 1.51 -12.93 3.83
CA ALA A 317 0.19 -13.52 4.07
C ALA A 317 -0.68 -13.61 2.80
N ASP A 318 -0.46 -12.73 1.82
CA ASP A 318 -1.16 -12.76 0.53
C ASP A 318 -0.30 -13.37 -0.59
N GLY A 319 0.85 -13.99 -0.27
CA GLY A 319 1.79 -14.56 -1.25
C GLY A 319 1.15 -15.52 -2.24
N PRO A 320 0.39 -16.56 -1.83
CA PRO A 320 -0.31 -17.47 -2.74
C PRO A 320 -1.28 -16.74 -3.68
N TYR A 321 -1.97 -15.73 -3.19
CA TYR A 321 -2.91 -14.94 -4.00
C TYR A 321 -2.21 -13.99 -4.99
N VAL A 322 -0.98 -13.57 -4.69
CA VAL A 322 -0.12 -12.88 -5.68
C VAL A 322 0.22 -13.82 -6.82
N LEU A 323 0.64 -15.06 -6.51
CA LEU A 323 0.93 -16.09 -7.51
C LEU A 323 -0.27 -16.37 -8.42
N ASP A 324 -1.45 -16.58 -7.82
CA ASP A 324 -2.70 -16.74 -8.57
C ASP A 324 -2.96 -15.54 -9.49
N THR A 325 -2.90 -14.32 -8.96
CA THR A 325 -3.16 -13.10 -9.72
C THR A 325 -2.22 -12.95 -10.91
N VAL A 326 -0.91 -13.09 -10.70
CA VAL A 326 0.06 -12.90 -11.79
C VAL A 326 -0.04 -13.98 -12.86
N ARG A 327 -0.30 -15.24 -12.48
CA ARG A 327 -0.50 -16.35 -13.42
C ARG A 327 -1.78 -16.17 -14.23
N ARG A 328 -2.89 -15.85 -13.58
CA ARG A 328 -4.19 -15.63 -14.22
C ARG A 328 -4.17 -14.46 -15.20
N THR A 329 -3.42 -13.41 -14.90
CA THR A 329 -3.29 -12.23 -15.77
C THR A 329 -2.17 -12.37 -16.81
N GLY A 330 -1.39 -13.46 -16.80
CA GLY A 330 -0.25 -13.66 -17.72
C GLY A 330 0.93 -12.72 -17.42
N GLY A 331 1.04 -12.25 -16.18
CA GLY A 331 2.17 -11.49 -15.67
C GLY A 331 3.28 -12.36 -15.09
N ALA A 332 4.14 -11.77 -14.27
CA ALA A 332 5.24 -12.46 -13.60
C ALA A 332 5.60 -11.79 -12.27
N VAL A 333 6.40 -12.48 -11.45
CA VAL A 333 7.08 -11.89 -10.29
C VAL A 333 8.58 -12.02 -10.48
N THR A 334 9.31 -10.95 -10.25
CA THR A 334 10.78 -10.95 -10.32
C THR A 334 11.37 -10.18 -9.12
N ASP A 335 12.66 -10.34 -8.92
CA ASP A 335 13.39 -9.66 -7.86
C ASP A 335 14.72 -9.07 -8.35
N VAL A 336 15.23 -8.11 -7.59
CA VAL A 336 16.45 -7.33 -7.90
C VAL A 336 17.29 -7.13 -6.66
N SER A 337 18.61 -6.98 -6.85
CA SER A 337 19.57 -6.70 -5.79
C SER A 337 19.42 -5.29 -5.22
N ASP A 338 19.92 -5.07 -4.00
CA ASP A 338 19.95 -3.74 -3.37
C ASP A 338 20.73 -2.71 -4.19
N ALA A 339 21.78 -3.11 -4.91
CA ALA A 339 22.53 -2.23 -5.80
C ALA A 339 21.65 -1.75 -6.98
N GLU A 340 20.89 -2.66 -7.60
CA GLU A 340 19.94 -2.31 -8.67
C GLU A 340 18.83 -1.39 -8.16
N VAL A 341 18.39 -1.58 -6.90
CA VAL A 341 17.41 -0.70 -6.24
C VAL A 341 17.94 0.73 -6.12
N VAL A 342 19.18 0.92 -5.64
CA VAL A 342 19.81 2.24 -5.53
C VAL A 342 19.96 2.91 -6.89
N ASP A 343 20.42 2.16 -7.89
CA ASP A 343 20.57 2.68 -9.26
C ASP A 343 19.20 3.10 -9.86
N ALA A 344 18.15 2.34 -9.61
CA ALA A 344 16.81 2.67 -10.06
C ALA A 344 16.23 3.93 -9.36
N ILE A 345 16.47 4.11 -8.06
CA ILE A 345 16.10 5.34 -7.34
C ILE A 345 16.78 6.56 -8.00
N ARG A 346 18.08 6.47 -8.25
CA ARG A 346 18.86 7.53 -8.90
C ARG A 346 18.38 7.79 -10.34
N LEU A 347 18.06 6.72 -11.09
CA LEU A 347 17.52 6.83 -12.43
C LEU A 347 16.19 7.58 -12.44
N LEU A 348 15.24 7.20 -11.58
CA LEU A 348 13.94 7.85 -11.45
C LEU A 348 14.09 9.35 -11.10
N ALA A 349 14.96 9.66 -10.14
CA ALA A 349 15.20 11.03 -9.72
C ALA A 349 15.78 11.90 -10.84
N ARG A 350 16.77 11.40 -11.61
CA ARG A 350 17.42 12.18 -12.68
C ARG A 350 16.60 12.30 -13.97
N THR A 351 15.64 11.40 -14.19
CA THR A 351 14.77 11.45 -15.39
C THR A 351 13.47 12.21 -15.12
N GLU A 352 12.78 11.91 -14.03
CA GLU A 352 11.42 12.42 -13.76
C GLU A 352 11.35 13.37 -12.56
N GLY A 353 12.48 13.62 -11.86
CA GLY A 353 12.50 14.46 -10.67
C GLY A 353 11.74 13.87 -9.48
N ILE A 354 11.51 12.55 -9.47
CA ILE A 354 10.81 11.84 -8.39
C ILE A 354 11.84 11.10 -7.55
N PHE A 355 11.99 11.51 -6.29
CA PHE A 355 12.79 10.79 -5.33
C PHE A 355 11.93 9.76 -4.60
N ALA A 356 11.98 8.50 -5.04
CA ALA A 356 11.22 7.42 -4.45
C ALA A 356 11.98 6.72 -3.32
N GLU A 357 11.23 6.17 -2.35
CA GLU A 357 11.77 5.21 -1.39
C GLU A 357 12.24 3.91 -2.07
N THR A 358 12.90 3.04 -1.32
CA THR A 358 13.42 1.76 -1.83
C THR A 358 12.37 0.89 -2.53
N ALA A 359 11.10 0.91 -2.10
CA ALA A 359 10.02 0.18 -2.77
C ALA A 359 9.79 0.66 -4.22
N GLY A 360 9.86 1.97 -4.46
CA GLY A 360 9.80 2.53 -5.83
C GLY A 360 11.03 2.15 -6.65
N GLY A 361 12.22 2.10 -6.02
CA GLY A 361 13.44 1.58 -6.64
C GLY A 361 13.30 0.12 -7.06
N VAL A 362 12.76 -0.74 -6.20
CA VAL A 362 12.47 -2.16 -6.51
C VAL A 362 11.51 -2.26 -7.70
N THR A 363 10.42 -1.48 -7.70
CA THR A 363 9.45 -1.48 -8.80
C THR A 363 10.11 -1.16 -10.14
N LEU A 364 10.91 -0.09 -10.21
CA LEU A 364 11.58 0.31 -11.44
C LEU A 364 12.70 -0.68 -11.87
N ALA A 365 13.51 -1.17 -10.93
CA ALA A 365 14.57 -2.13 -11.26
C ALA A 365 13.99 -3.45 -11.79
N CYS A 366 12.92 -3.97 -11.15
CA CYS A 366 12.20 -5.14 -11.63
C CYS A 366 11.58 -4.91 -13.02
N THR A 367 11.05 -3.71 -13.28
CA THR A 367 10.53 -3.35 -14.61
C THR A 367 11.60 -3.49 -15.68
N ARG A 368 12.81 -2.99 -15.44
CA ARG A 368 13.95 -3.15 -16.38
C ARG A 368 14.26 -4.63 -16.64
N LYS A 369 14.34 -5.43 -15.59
CA LYS A 369 14.58 -6.88 -15.68
C LYS A 369 13.48 -7.61 -16.45
N LEU A 370 12.21 -7.22 -16.28
CA LEU A 370 11.07 -7.78 -17.03
C LEU A 370 11.11 -7.40 -18.52
N ILE A 371 11.58 -6.21 -18.87
CA ILE A 371 11.81 -5.81 -20.27
C ILE A 371 12.94 -6.65 -20.87
N GLU A 372 14.09 -6.73 -20.18
CA GLU A 372 15.26 -7.49 -20.62
C GLU A 372 14.96 -8.97 -20.86
N SER A 373 14.06 -9.55 -20.05
CA SER A 373 13.61 -10.95 -20.19
C SER A 373 12.47 -11.13 -21.20
N GLY A 374 11.96 -10.06 -21.83
CA GLY A 374 10.86 -10.12 -22.79
C GLY A 374 9.50 -10.44 -22.19
N GLN A 375 9.35 -10.37 -20.86
CA GLN A 375 8.07 -10.63 -20.17
C GLN A 375 7.14 -9.43 -20.19
N LEU A 376 7.70 -8.22 -20.26
CA LEU A 376 6.98 -6.96 -20.36
C LEU A 376 7.05 -6.44 -21.80
N ASP A 377 5.89 -6.11 -22.39
CA ASP A 377 5.79 -5.58 -23.73
C ASP A 377 6.20 -4.10 -23.75
N PRO A 378 7.23 -3.71 -24.50
CA PRO A 378 7.72 -2.33 -24.56
C PRO A 378 6.76 -1.34 -25.22
N ASP A 379 5.79 -1.81 -25.99
CA ASP A 379 4.84 -0.98 -26.73
C ASP A 379 3.53 -0.74 -25.96
N ALA A 380 3.25 -1.55 -24.94
CA ALA A 380 2.03 -1.52 -24.16
C ALA A 380 2.00 -0.35 -23.14
N ASP A 381 0.79 0.12 -22.83
CA ASP A 381 0.56 1.07 -21.73
C ASP A 381 0.95 0.44 -20.38
N THR A 382 2.02 0.92 -19.78
CA THR A 382 2.60 0.39 -18.56
C THR A 382 2.52 1.40 -17.41
N VAL A 383 1.99 0.97 -16.28
CA VAL A 383 1.93 1.77 -15.03
C VAL A 383 2.87 1.18 -13.99
N LEU A 384 3.73 2.01 -13.40
CA LEU A 384 4.54 1.66 -12.22
C LEU A 384 3.97 2.32 -10.97
N LEU A 385 3.82 1.56 -9.90
CA LEU A 385 3.40 2.12 -8.61
C LEU A 385 4.63 2.60 -7.81
N ILE A 386 4.72 3.92 -7.60
CA ILE A 386 5.73 4.57 -6.76
C ILE A 386 5.08 4.89 -5.41
N THR A 387 5.31 4.02 -4.43
CA THR A 387 4.49 3.91 -3.23
C THR A 387 4.92 4.78 -2.06
N GLY A 388 6.05 5.47 -2.14
CA GLY A 388 6.51 6.36 -1.07
C GLY A 388 7.72 7.20 -1.44
N ASP A 389 7.93 8.23 -0.63
CA ASP A 389 8.96 9.25 -0.83
C ASP A 389 10.33 8.81 -0.29
N GLY A 390 11.40 9.12 -1.02
CA GLY A 390 12.78 8.78 -0.71
C GLY A 390 13.33 9.43 0.55
N LEU A 391 12.76 10.56 0.98
CA LEU A 391 13.13 11.20 2.24
C LEU A 391 12.90 10.30 3.46
N LYS A 392 12.07 9.25 3.31
CA LYS A 392 11.81 8.25 4.37
C LYS A 392 12.91 7.18 4.47
N THR A 393 13.80 7.09 3.49
CA THR A 393 14.86 6.06 3.39
C THR A 393 16.17 6.65 2.86
N LEU A 394 16.59 7.80 3.41
CA LEU A 394 17.82 8.49 3.00
C LEU A 394 19.08 7.62 3.17
N ASP A 395 19.08 6.74 4.13
CA ASP A 395 20.14 5.76 4.39
C ASP A 395 20.39 4.84 3.18
N ALA A 396 19.36 4.54 2.40
CA ALA A 396 19.47 3.67 1.22
C ALA A 396 20.35 4.27 0.11
N VAL A 397 20.44 5.59 0.02
CA VAL A 397 21.28 6.29 -0.98
C VAL A 397 22.53 6.92 -0.36
N ALA A 398 22.74 6.76 0.96
CA ALA A 398 23.93 7.27 1.65
C ALA A 398 25.21 6.66 1.05
N GLY A 399 26.18 7.51 0.75
CA GLY A 399 27.44 7.10 0.09
C GLY A 399 27.36 6.91 -1.43
N HIS A 400 26.15 6.94 -2.01
CA HIS A 400 25.95 6.85 -3.47
C HIS A 400 25.71 8.21 -4.12
N VAL A 401 25.39 9.22 -3.32
CA VAL A 401 25.15 10.61 -3.76
C VAL A 401 25.83 11.58 -2.81
N GLY A 402 26.25 12.73 -3.34
CA GLY A 402 26.94 13.74 -2.55
C GLY A 402 27.44 14.90 -3.41
N PRO A 403 28.19 15.84 -2.83
CA PRO A 403 28.79 16.92 -3.60
C PRO A 403 29.72 16.37 -4.69
N THR A 404 29.59 16.88 -5.92
CA THR A 404 30.49 16.52 -7.05
C THR A 404 31.86 17.15 -6.91
N ALA A 405 31.95 18.27 -6.18
CA ALA A 405 33.21 18.93 -5.87
C ALA A 405 33.11 19.71 -4.55
N THR A 406 34.23 19.88 -3.86
CA THR A 406 34.37 20.81 -2.74
C THR A 406 35.36 21.87 -3.16
N VAL A 407 34.96 23.13 -3.07
CA VAL A 407 35.76 24.30 -3.49
C VAL A 407 35.75 25.35 -2.38
N SER A 408 36.73 26.27 -2.40
CA SER A 408 36.74 27.45 -1.52
C SER A 408 35.70 28.49 -2.00
N THR A 409 35.59 29.63 -1.29
CA THR A 409 34.73 30.77 -1.67
C THR A 409 35.25 31.53 -2.90
N SER A 410 35.78 30.81 -3.92
CA SER A 410 36.39 31.34 -5.13
C SER A 410 35.57 31.02 -6.36
N THR A 411 35.12 32.06 -7.08
CA THR A 411 34.40 31.91 -8.35
C THR A 411 35.25 31.17 -9.40
N ALA A 412 36.58 31.34 -9.36
CA ALA A 412 37.49 30.64 -10.28
C ALA A 412 37.52 29.13 -10.02
N GLU A 413 37.49 28.71 -8.76
CA GLU A 413 37.44 27.30 -8.39
C GLU A 413 36.09 26.67 -8.76
N VAL A 414 34.97 27.37 -8.51
CA VAL A 414 33.65 26.90 -8.95
C VAL A 414 33.62 26.70 -10.48
N ARG A 415 34.14 27.67 -11.24
CA ARG A 415 34.19 27.53 -12.72
C ARG A 415 35.05 26.36 -13.17
N ARG A 416 36.20 26.13 -12.53
CA ARG A 416 37.04 24.96 -12.84
C ARG A 416 36.34 23.64 -12.53
N ALA A 417 35.64 23.54 -11.39
CA ALA A 417 34.90 22.36 -11.01
C ALA A 417 33.72 22.05 -11.94
N LEU A 418 33.18 23.04 -12.66
CA LEU A 418 32.10 22.86 -13.66
C LEU A 418 32.61 22.45 -15.05
N GLN A 419 33.92 22.53 -15.30
CA GLN A 419 34.56 22.20 -16.59
C GLN A 419 35.16 20.79 -16.65
N GLY A 420 35.31 20.14 -15.51
CA GLY A 420 35.76 18.73 -15.37
C GLY A 420 34.61 17.81 -15.12
#